data_74df5db03c411e71a97a4460bdc7cbc0
#
_entry.id   74df5db03c411e71a97a4460bdc7cbc0
#
_cell.length_a   1.000
_cell.length_b   1.000
_cell.length_c   1.000
_cell.angle_alpha   90.00
_cell.angle_beta   90.00
_cell.angle_gamma   90.00
#
_symmetry.space_group_name_H-M   'P 1'
#
loop_
_entity.id
_entity.type
_entity.pdbx_description
1 polymer ?
#
loop_
_entity_poly.entity_id
_entity_poly.type
_entity_poly.pdbx_seq_one_letter_code
_entity_poly.pdbx_strand_id
1 'polypeptide(L)'
;MEKATNNLTQKLTGIAWIAFACFIGAALVTYDPADPLPSPMPPLDRIYQPDQLVEPVNAAANNACGLVGAVSADLLLVFMGFGAHLLVATLIWLGWKRLKSISSGSPRIQMAGWILTLLGACGLSSLVIPHWSAGPVIGAGGYIGALEVAVLRQHFALTGAAIVLSSCFIAGVLLFVDETILEP
;
A
#
# COMPACT_ATOMS: atom_id res chain seq x y z
N MET A 1 22.11 -11.23 -29.04
CA MET A 1 20.66 -11.42 -28.95
C MET A 1 20.15 -11.41 -27.50
N GLU A 2 20.73 -12.15 -26.58
CA GLU A 2 20.32 -12.27 -25.17
C GLU A 2 20.24 -10.92 -24.40
N LYS A 3 21.22 -10.03 -24.60
CA LYS A 3 21.25 -8.70 -23.94
C LYS A 3 20.13 -7.76 -24.41
N ALA A 4 19.71 -7.88 -25.67
CA ALA A 4 18.61 -7.09 -26.23
C ALA A 4 17.23 -7.58 -25.72
N THR A 5 17.08 -8.90 -25.61
CA THR A 5 15.87 -9.54 -25.08
C THR A 5 15.69 -9.22 -23.61
N ASN A 6 16.76 -9.22 -22.81
CA ASN A 6 16.73 -8.91 -21.39
C ASN A 6 16.32 -7.43 -21.15
N ASN A 7 16.80 -6.50 -21.98
CA ASN A 7 16.44 -5.08 -21.91
C ASN A 7 14.96 -4.85 -22.28
N LEU A 8 14.44 -5.56 -23.28
CA LEU A 8 13.02 -5.48 -23.65
C LEU A 8 12.11 -6.00 -22.53
N THR A 9 12.45 -7.14 -21.94
CA THR A 9 11.69 -7.74 -20.83
C THR A 9 11.67 -6.80 -19.62
N GLN A 10 12.80 -6.17 -19.27
CA GLN A 10 12.85 -5.18 -18.19
C GLN A 10 11.93 -3.97 -18.44
N LYS A 11 11.93 -3.44 -19.66
CA LYS A 11 11.08 -2.31 -20.04
C LYS A 11 9.59 -2.69 -20.01
N LEU A 12 9.24 -3.86 -20.54
CA LEU A 12 7.86 -4.35 -20.49
C LEU A 12 7.36 -4.55 -19.08
N THR A 13 8.19 -5.14 -18.19
CA THR A 13 7.84 -5.28 -16.78
C THR A 13 7.71 -3.92 -16.08
N GLY A 14 8.54 -2.94 -16.43
CA GLY A 14 8.44 -1.57 -15.93
C GLY A 14 7.12 -0.90 -16.31
N ILE A 15 6.70 -1.03 -17.57
CA ILE A 15 5.40 -0.52 -18.06
C ILE A 15 4.25 -1.22 -17.32
N ALA A 16 4.32 -2.54 -17.14
CA ALA A 16 3.30 -3.29 -16.43
C ALA A 16 3.14 -2.82 -14.98
N TRP A 17 4.24 -2.56 -14.26
CA TRP A 17 4.19 -2.02 -12.90
C TRP A 17 3.56 -0.63 -12.85
N ILE A 18 3.90 0.27 -13.79
CA ILE A 18 3.31 1.61 -13.84
C ILE A 18 1.82 1.54 -14.19
N ALA A 19 1.44 0.71 -15.17
CA ALA A 19 0.03 0.53 -15.52
C ALA A 19 -0.80 0.00 -14.34
N PHE A 20 -0.26 -0.99 -13.61
CA PHE A 20 -0.88 -1.50 -12.39
C PHE A 20 -0.98 -0.44 -11.29
N ALA A 21 0.08 0.34 -11.09
CA ALA A 21 0.07 1.44 -10.13
C ALA A 21 -0.96 2.52 -10.51
N CYS A 22 -1.09 2.87 -11.79
CA CYS A 22 -2.11 3.80 -12.26
C CYS A 22 -3.52 3.25 -12.04
N PHE A 23 -3.74 1.96 -12.27
CA PHE A 23 -5.04 1.31 -12.00
C PHE A 23 -5.40 1.39 -10.51
N ILE A 24 -4.49 0.97 -9.63
CA ILE A 24 -4.72 1.03 -8.17
C ILE A 24 -4.85 2.47 -7.70
N GLY A 25 -4.02 3.38 -8.23
CA GLY A 25 -4.10 4.81 -7.88
C GLY A 25 -5.43 5.43 -8.28
N ALA A 26 -5.93 5.17 -9.49
CA ALA A 26 -7.24 5.61 -9.93
C ALA A 26 -8.36 5.01 -9.07
N ALA A 27 -8.27 3.72 -8.74
CA ALA A 27 -9.22 3.05 -7.86
C ALA A 27 -9.29 3.69 -6.47
N LEU A 28 -8.14 4.01 -5.87
CA LEU A 28 -8.06 4.66 -4.55
C LEU A 28 -8.58 6.10 -4.56
N VAL A 29 -8.25 6.88 -5.60
CA VAL A 29 -8.69 8.30 -5.71
C VAL A 29 -10.18 8.40 -5.96
N THR A 30 -10.77 7.42 -6.64
CA THR A 30 -12.21 7.38 -6.94
C THR A 30 -12.98 6.40 -6.06
N TYR A 31 -12.43 6.10 -4.88
CA TYR A 31 -13.11 5.26 -3.88
C TYR A 31 -14.40 5.92 -3.41
N ASP A 32 -15.49 5.17 -3.46
CA ASP A 32 -16.80 5.58 -2.95
C ASP A 32 -17.29 4.50 -1.96
N PRO A 33 -17.48 4.85 -0.68
CA PRO A 33 -17.95 3.89 0.33
C PRO A 33 -19.39 3.38 0.09
N ALA A 34 -20.14 4.02 -0.79
CA ALA A 34 -21.48 3.60 -1.20
C ALA A 34 -21.47 2.60 -2.37
N ASP A 35 -20.30 2.27 -2.93
CA ASP A 35 -20.21 1.30 -4.02
C ASP A 35 -20.66 -0.11 -3.59
N PRO A 36 -21.40 -0.83 -4.44
CA PRO A 36 -21.84 -2.17 -4.13
C PRO A 36 -20.66 -3.14 -4.14
N LEU A 37 -20.27 -3.62 -2.96
CA LEU A 37 -19.18 -4.59 -2.81
C LEU A 37 -19.77 -6.01 -2.71
N PRO A 38 -19.35 -6.94 -3.59
CA PRO A 38 -19.80 -8.32 -3.51
C PRO A 38 -19.22 -9.01 -2.28
N SER A 39 -20.00 -9.87 -1.64
CA SER A 39 -19.50 -10.71 -0.56
C SER A 39 -18.39 -11.62 -1.10
N PRO A 40 -17.21 -11.63 -0.46
CA PRO A 40 -16.10 -12.46 -0.93
C PRO A 40 -16.40 -13.95 -0.78
N MET A 41 -15.82 -14.74 -1.68
CA MET A 41 -15.94 -16.20 -1.61
C MET A 41 -15.05 -16.80 -0.50
N PRO A 42 -15.44 -17.95 0.11
CA PRO A 42 -14.57 -18.65 1.03
C PRO A 42 -13.20 -19.01 0.39
N PRO A 43 -12.08 -18.87 1.10
CA PRO A 43 -11.93 -18.55 2.53
C PRO A 43 -11.80 -17.06 2.85
N LEU A 44 -11.85 -16.17 1.86
CA LEU A 44 -11.62 -14.73 2.01
C LEU A 44 -12.72 -14.05 2.85
N ASP A 45 -13.95 -14.57 2.82
CA ASP A 45 -15.09 -14.13 3.64
C ASP A 45 -14.83 -14.16 5.15
N ARG A 46 -13.86 -14.97 5.60
CA ARG A 46 -13.48 -15.06 7.02
C ARG A 46 -12.53 -13.95 7.45
N ILE A 47 -11.84 -13.33 6.51
CA ILE A 47 -10.79 -12.34 6.77
C ILE A 47 -11.26 -10.94 6.41
N TYR A 48 -12.08 -10.85 5.39
CA TYR A 48 -12.57 -9.59 4.85
C TYR A 48 -14.08 -9.69 4.64
N GLN A 49 -14.81 -8.83 5.31
CA GLN A 49 -16.24 -8.61 5.10
C GLN A 49 -16.41 -7.11 4.78
N PRO A 50 -16.85 -6.76 3.57
CA PRO A 50 -17.09 -5.38 3.23
C PRO A 50 -18.29 -4.86 4.05
N ASP A 51 -18.05 -3.85 4.88
CA ASP A 51 -19.10 -3.17 5.61
C ASP A 51 -19.73 -2.10 4.72
N GLN A 52 -20.99 -2.27 4.37
CA GLN A 52 -21.76 -1.23 3.71
C GLN A 52 -22.23 -0.20 4.75
N LEU A 53 -21.34 0.75 5.05
CA LEU A 53 -21.57 1.77 6.08
C LEU A 53 -22.41 2.96 5.59
N VAL A 54 -22.70 3.02 4.29
CA VAL A 54 -23.39 4.15 3.67
C VAL A 54 -24.65 3.66 2.94
N GLU A 55 -25.79 4.23 3.31
CA GLU A 55 -27.06 4.03 2.61
C GLU A 55 -27.56 5.35 2.02
N PRO A 56 -28.13 5.37 0.80
CA PRO A 56 -28.40 4.21 -0.07
C PRO A 56 -27.14 3.75 -0.81
N VAL A 57 -27.07 2.43 -1.04
CA VAL A 57 -26.01 1.82 -1.86
C VAL A 57 -26.18 2.25 -3.32
N ASN A 58 -25.09 2.52 -4.02
CA ASN A 58 -25.12 2.85 -5.44
C ASN A 58 -25.68 1.69 -6.29
N ALA A 59 -26.44 1.99 -7.32
CA ALA A 59 -26.96 0.98 -8.23
C ALA A 59 -25.86 0.26 -9.03
N ALA A 60 -24.73 0.92 -9.23
CA ALA A 60 -23.52 0.40 -9.86
C ALA A 60 -22.29 1.05 -9.22
N ALA A 61 -21.12 0.44 -9.39
CA ALA A 61 -19.87 1.02 -8.86
C ALA A 61 -19.54 2.34 -9.58
N ASN A 62 -19.38 3.41 -8.80
CA ASN A 62 -18.95 4.74 -9.27
C ASN A 62 -17.42 4.83 -9.44
N ASN A 63 -16.69 3.84 -8.94
CA ASN A 63 -15.23 3.80 -9.06
C ASN A 63 -14.80 3.83 -10.52
N ALA A 64 -13.82 4.68 -10.87
CA ALA A 64 -13.31 4.83 -12.24
C ALA A 64 -12.78 3.52 -12.86
N CYS A 65 -12.35 2.58 -12.01
CA CYS A 65 -11.91 1.24 -12.41
C CYS A 65 -13.04 0.18 -12.28
N GLY A 66 -14.29 0.61 -12.14
CA GLY A 66 -15.46 -0.24 -12.00
C GLY A 66 -15.44 -1.08 -10.71
N LEU A 67 -16.17 -2.19 -10.70
CA LEU A 67 -16.32 -3.06 -9.54
C LEU A 67 -14.97 -3.61 -9.03
N VAL A 68 -14.06 -3.98 -9.94
CA VAL A 68 -12.73 -4.47 -9.57
C VAL A 68 -11.93 -3.39 -8.86
N GLY A 69 -12.04 -2.14 -9.33
CA GLY A 69 -11.41 -0.97 -8.67
C GLY A 69 -12.01 -0.72 -7.29
N ALA A 70 -13.33 -0.73 -7.16
CA ALA A 70 -14.03 -0.53 -5.89
C ALA A 70 -13.58 -1.57 -4.84
N VAL A 71 -13.61 -2.87 -5.18
CA VAL A 71 -13.15 -3.95 -4.29
C VAL A 71 -11.67 -3.82 -3.93
N SER A 72 -10.82 -3.50 -4.92
CA SER A 72 -9.38 -3.36 -4.69
C SER A 72 -9.07 -2.16 -3.77
N ALA A 73 -9.75 -1.04 -3.98
CA ALA A 73 -9.59 0.16 -3.16
C ALA A 73 -10.07 -0.08 -1.74
N ASP A 74 -11.26 -0.67 -1.56
CA ASP A 74 -11.80 -0.97 -0.24
C ASP A 74 -10.87 -1.90 0.54
N LEU A 75 -10.44 -3.00 -0.08
CA LEU A 75 -9.53 -3.96 0.54
C LEU A 75 -8.20 -3.31 0.97
N LEU A 76 -7.61 -2.48 0.09
CA LEU A 76 -6.36 -1.80 0.41
C LEU A 76 -6.54 -0.76 1.52
N LEU A 77 -7.64 0.00 1.53
CA LEU A 77 -7.93 0.99 2.57
C LEU A 77 -8.26 0.32 3.90
N VAL A 78 -9.00 -0.78 3.91
CA VAL A 78 -9.30 -1.57 5.11
C VAL A 78 -8.02 -2.09 5.74
N PHE A 79 -7.11 -2.69 4.96
CA PHE A 79 -5.91 -3.29 5.51
C PHE A 79 -4.79 -2.30 5.80
N MET A 80 -4.57 -1.32 4.93
CA MET A 80 -3.39 -0.44 4.96
C MET A 80 -3.70 1.04 5.18
N GLY A 81 -4.95 1.46 5.04
CA GLY A 81 -5.33 2.87 5.17
C GLY A 81 -4.49 3.76 4.24
N PHE A 82 -3.80 4.77 4.81
CA PHE A 82 -2.87 5.63 4.08
C PHE A 82 -1.68 4.88 3.45
N GLY A 83 -1.28 3.75 4.01
CA GLY A 83 -0.24 2.90 3.44
C GLY A 83 -0.56 2.44 2.02
N ALA A 84 -1.83 2.36 1.65
CA ALA A 84 -2.25 2.04 0.28
C ALA A 84 -1.75 3.08 -0.76
N HIS A 85 -1.74 4.36 -0.40
CA HIS A 85 -1.21 5.41 -1.28
C HIS A 85 0.32 5.33 -1.41
N LEU A 86 1.01 4.97 -0.32
CA LEU A 86 2.44 4.71 -0.36
C LEU A 86 2.77 3.47 -1.21
N LEU A 87 1.92 2.44 -1.17
CA LEU A 87 2.02 1.28 -2.06
C LEU A 87 2.02 1.73 -3.54
N VAL A 88 1.08 2.60 -3.94
CA VAL A 88 1.02 3.13 -5.31
C VAL A 88 2.31 3.89 -5.66
N ALA A 89 2.79 4.77 -4.78
CA ALA A 89 4.03 5.52 -5.01
C ALA A 89 5.24 4.59 -5.19
N THR A 90 5.34 3.53 -4.38
CA THR A 90 6.42 2.55 -4.49
C THR A 90 6.33 1.71 -5.76
N LEU A 91 5.14 1.35 -6.21
CA LEU A 91 4.94 0.64 -7.49
C LEU A 91 5.36 1.49 -8.68
N ILE A 92 5.01 2.79 -8.68
CA ILE A 92 5.47 3.75 -9.71
C ILE A 92 6.99 3.81 -9.71
N TRP A 93 7.62 3.94 -8.53
CA TRP A 93 9.08 3.98 -8.40
C TRP A 93 9.75 2.71 -8.92
N LEU A 94 9.24 1.53 -8.57
CA LEU A 94 9.74 0.25 -9.09
C LEU A 94 9.63 0.16 -10.61
N GLY A 95 8.48 0.56 -11.16
CA GLY A 95 8.27 0.63 -12.61
C GLY A 95 9.26 1.58 -13.30
N TRP A 96 9.47 2.75 -12.72
CA TRP A 96 10.44 3.73 -13.22
C TRP A 96 11.88 3.20 -13.20
N LYS A 97 12.32 2.58 -12.10
CA LYS A 97 13.64 1.95 -12.01
C LYS A 97 13.84 0.90 -13.11
N ARG A 98 12.83 0.07 -13.36
CA ARG A 98 12.84 -0.94 -14.42
C ARG A 98 12.94 -0.32 -15.81
N LEU A 99 12.20 0.77 -16.08
CA LEU A 99 12.27 1.49 -17.36
C LEU A 99 13.65 2.11 -17.62
N LYS A 100 14.27 2.66 -16.59
CA LYS A 100 15.60 3.28 -16.67
C LYS A 100 16.73 2.24 -16.65
N SER A 101 16.41 0.95 -16.50
CA SER A 101 17.41 -0.12 -16.36
C SER A 101 18.43 0.17 -15.25
N ILE A 102 17.99 0.85 -14.18
CA ILE A 102 18.83 1.15 -13.03
C ILE A 102 19.09 -0.17 -12.31
N SER A 103 20.38 -0.52 -12.19
CA SER A 103 20.80 -1.71 -11.46
C SER A 103 20.40 -1.52 -10.00
N SER A 104 19.69 -2.49 -9.47
CA SER A 104 19.32 -2.52 -8.05
C SER A 104 20.34 -3.38 -7.32
N GLY A 105 20.68 -2.99 -6.10
CA GLY A 105 21.43 -3.84 -5.19
C GLY A 105 20.72 -5.18 -4.91
N SER A 106 20.88 -5.75 -3.74
CA SER A 106 20.22 -7.02 -3.41
C SER A 106 18.69 -6.88 -3.40
N PRO A 107 17.94 -7.61 -4.27
CA PRO A 107 16.49 -7.50 -4.33
C PRO A 107 15.81 -7.92 -3.02
N ARG A 108 16.45 -8.78 -2.21
CA ARG A 108 15.95 -9.21 -0.91
C ARG A 108 15.97 -8.07 0.10
N ILE A 109 17.05 -7.26 0.11
CA ILE A 109 17.20 -6.13 1.01
C ILE A 109 16.17 -5.04 0.64
N GLN A 110 16.01 -4.77 -0.64
CA GLN A 110 14.99 -3.80 -1.11
C GLN A 110 13.57 -4.24 -0.76
N MET A 111 13.25 -5.52 -0.91
CA MET A 111 11.94 -6.05 -0.52
C MET A 111 11.71 -5.95 0.99
N ALA A 112 12.71 -6.26 1.81
CA ALA A 112 12.64 -6.07 3.26
C ALA A 112 12.45 -4.59 3.62
N GLY A 113 13.20 -3.69 2.99
CA GLY A 113 13.05 -2.24 3.16
C GLY A 113 11.66 -1.76 2.78
N TRP A 114 11.11 -2.25 1.67
CA TRP A 114 9.76 -1.92 1.23
C TRP A 114 8.69 -2.35 2.23
N ILE A 115 8.75 -3.59 2.71
CA ILE A 115 7.83 -4.11 3.73
C ILE A 115 7.92 -3.25 5.01
N LEU A 116 9.14 -2.98 5.47
CA LEU A 116 9.37 -2.20 6.67
C LEU A 116 8.86 -0.76 6.55
N THR A 117 9.01 -0.15 5.37
CA THR A 117 8.46 1.17 5.06
C THR A 117 6.93 1.17 5.12
N LEU A 118 6.28 0.19 4.51
CA LEU A 118 4.82 0.09 4.54
C LEU A 118 4.28 -0.13 5.95
N LEU A 119 4.88 -1.05 6.70
CA LEU A 119 4.52 -1.30 8.10
C LEU A 119 4.71 -0.01 8.92
N GLY A 120 5.89 0.59 8.89
CA GLY A 120 6.14 1.84 9.61
C GLY A 120 5.15 2.96 9.25
N ALA A 121 4.76 3.08 7.98
CA ALA A 121 3.79 4.08 7.53
C ALA A 121 2.37 3.79 8.05
N CYS A 122 1.92 2.53 8.01
CA CYS A 122 0.62 2.13 8.54
C CYS A 122 0.55 2.38 10.06
N GLY A 123 1.57 1.95 10.81
CA GLY A 123 1.63 2.16 12.25
C GLY A 123 1.69 3.63 12.63
N LEU A 124 2.54 4.43 11.97
CA LEU A 124 2.64 5.87 12.22
C LEU A 124 1.34 6.60 11.92
N SER A 125 0.68 6.31 10.80
CA SER A 125 -0.60 6.94 10.48
C SER A 125 -1.67 6.61 11.51
N SER A 126 -1.76 5.37 11.99
CA SER A 126 -2.66 4.98 13.08
C SER A 126 -2.33 5.65 14.41
N LEU A 127 -1.04 5.95 14.66
CA LEU A 127 -0.61 6.58 15.90
C LEU A 127 -0.88 8.08 15.90
N VAL A 128 -0.63 8.76 14.77
CA VAL A 128 -0.68 10.23 14.65
C VAL A 128 -2.10 10.73 14.40
N ILE A 129 -2.87 10.03 13.57
CA ILE A 129 -4.24 10.43 13.18
C ILE A 129 -5.24 9.27 13.32
N PRO A 130 -5.43 8.76 14.57
CA PRO A 130 -6.22 7.55 14.80
C PRO A 130 -7.69 7.68 14.41
N HIS A 131 -8.23 8.90 14.40
CA HIS A 131 -9.66 9.17 14.15
C HIS A 131 -9.97 9.47 12.69
N TRP A 132 -8.97 9.59 11.81
CA TRP A 132 -9.18 9.85 10.39
C TRP A 132 -9.07 8.56 9.61
N SER A 133 -10.02 8.32 8.71
CA SER A 133 -9.99 7.18 7.80
C SER A 133 -10.20 7.68 6.38
N ALA A 134 -9.35 7.19 5.46
CA ALA A 134 -9.52 7.43 4.04
C ALA A 134 -10.57 6.50 3.41
N GLY A 135 -11.08 5.57 4.19
CA GLY A 135 -12.02 4.54 3.76
C GLY A 135 -12.87 4.05 4.96
N PRO A 136 -13.06 2.74 5.11
CA PRO A 136 -13.81 2.17 6.24
C PRO A 136 -13.27 2.61 7.60
N VAL A 137 -14.13 2.64 8.62
CA VAL A 137 -13.94 3.30 9.94
C VAL A 137 -12.83 2.70 10.84
N ILE A 138 -11.78 2.13 10.29
CA ILE A 138 -10.74 1.42 11.07
C ILE A 138 -9.60 2.34 11.53
N GLY A 139 -9.53 3.56 10.96
CA GLY A 139 -8.47 4.54 11.22
C GLY A 139 -7.43 4.63 10.11
N ALA A 140 -6.54 5.62 10.24
CA ALA A 140 -5.66 6.05 9.15
C ALA A 140 -4.66 4.98 8.65
N GLY A 141 -4.27 4.02 9.47
CA GLY A 141 -3.33 2.96 9.08
C GLY A 141 -3.98 1.63 8.75
N GLY A 142 -5.31 1.56 8.72
CA GLY A 142 -6.04 0.33 8.51
C GLY A 142 -5.81 -0.72 9.60
N TYR A 143 -6.20 -1.96 9.34
CA TYR A 143 -6.02 -3.07 10.30
C TYR A 143 -4.54 -3.31 10.65
N ILE A 144 -3.64 -3.19 9.68
CA ILE A 144 -2.20 -3.40 9.91
C ILE A 144 -1.70 -2.39 10.92
N GLY A 145 -1.92 -1.08 10.68
CA GLY A 145 -1.46 -0.04 11.57
C GLY A 145 -2.14 -0.10 12.96
N ALA A 146 -3.44 -0.42 13.02
CA ALA A 146 -4.14 -0.61 14.28
C ALA A 146 -3.57 -1.76 15.10
N LEU A 147 -3.26 -2.90 14.46
CA LEU A 147 -2.65 -4.06 15.10
C LEU A 147 -1.25 -3.73 15.63
N GLU A 148 -0.41 -3.07 14.81
CA GLU A 148 0.93 -2.66 15.22
C GLU A 148 0.90 -1.74 16.45
N VAL A 149 0.04 -0.74 16.42
CA VAL A 149 -0.12 0.19 17.55
C VAL A 149 -0.64 -0.55 18.78
N ALA A 150 -1.61 -1.46 18.63
CA ALA A 150 -2.14 -2.24 19.74
C ALA A 150 -1.06 -3.09 20.40
N VAL A 151 -0.25 -3.82 19.60
CA VAL A 151 0.85 -4.65 20.10
C VAL A 151 1.94 -3.80 20.75
N LEU A 152 2.36 -2.72 20.12
CA LEU A 152 3.43 -1.88 20.65
C LEU A 152 3.00 -1.20 21.96
N ARG A 153 1.76 -0.72 22.05
CA ARG A 153 1.28 -0.04 23.28
C ARG A 153 1.08 -0.97 24.48
N GLN A 154 1.07 -2.29 24.28
CA GLN A 154 1.11 -3.23 25.39
C GLN A 154 2.46 -3.27 26.10
N HIS A 155 3.55 -2.95 25.39
CA HIS A 155 4.92 -3.05 25.90
C HIS A 155 5.61 -1.69 26.01
N PHE A 156 5.18 -0.71 25.23
CA PHE A 156 5.78 0.62 25.14
C PHE A 156 4.69 1.69 25.40
N ALA A 157 5.06 2.75 26.11
CA ALA A 157 4.21 3.94 26.13
C ALA A 157 4.12 4.58 24.73
N LEU A 158 3.22 5.55 24.54
CA LEU A 158 3.01 6.23 23.26
C LEU A 158 4.33 6.69 22.61
N THR A 159 5.21 7.31 23.40
CA THR A 159 6.51 7.80 22.91
C THR A 159 7.42 6.67 22.43
N GLY A 160 7.46 5.55 23.15
CA GLY A 160 8.26 4.40 22.76
C GLY A 160 7.74 3.74 21.46
N ALA A 161 6.43 3.60 21.33
CA ALA A 161 5.80 3.10 20.10
C ALA A 161 6.12 4.04 18.92
N ALA A 162 6.04 5.37 19.10
CA ALA A 162 6.40 6.35 18.08
C ALA A 162 7.87 6.23 17.64
N ILE A 163 8.79 6.05 18.58
CA ILE A 163 10.22 5.87 18.26
C ILE A 163 10.43 4.59 17.43
N VAL A 164 9.84 3.48 17.85
CA VAL A 164 9.97 2.19 17.15
C VAL A 164 9.43 2.30 15.72
N LEU A 165 8.20 2.80 15.55
CA LEU A 165 7.57 2.93 14.24
C LEU A 165 8.32 3.90 13.33
N SER A 166 8.79 5.05 13.88
CA SER A 166 9.60 6.00 13.11
C SER A 166 10.94 5.41 12.69
N SER A 167 11.60 4.65 13.58
CA SER A 167 12.85 3.97 13.26
C SER A 167 12.65 2.90 12.17
N CYS A 168 11.57 2.12 12.26
CA CYS A 168 11.19 1.15 11.24
C CYS A 168 10.95 1.83 9.88
N PHE A 169 10.19 2.93 9.88
CA PHE A 169 9.90 3.68 8.65
C PHE A 169 11.18 4.23 8.01
N ILE A 170 12.03 4.90 8.80
CA ILE A 170 13.29 5.47 8.30
C ILE A 170 14.24 4.38 7.80
N ALA A 171 14.43 3.31 8.58
CA ALA A 171 15.25 2.18 8.16
C ALA A 171 14.72 1.51 6.89
N GLY A 172 13.39 1.37 6.80
CA GLY A 172 12.74 0.83 5.63
C GLY A 172 13.00 1.67 4.38
N VAL A 173 12.84 2.98 4.47
CA VAL A 173 13.12 3.92 3.36
C VAL A 173 14.58 3.84 2.94
N LEU A 174 15.53 3.83 3.89
CA LEU A 174 16.96 3.75 3.59
C LEU A 174 17.32 2.42 2.89
N LEU A 175 16.74 1.30 3.33
CA LEU A 175 16.97 0.00 2.70
C LEU A 175 16.28 -0.14 1.32
N PHE A 176 15.18 0.58 1.11
CA PHE A 176 14.44 0.57 -0.15
C PHE A 176 15.07 1.48 -1.21
N VAL A 177 15.54 2.66 -0.81
CA VAL A 177 16.26 3.62 -1.64
C VAL A 177 17.72 3.17 -1.69
N ASP A 178 18.07 2.46 -2.74
CA ASP A 178 19.38 1.86 -2.96
C ASP A 178 20.54 2.87 -2.78
N GLU A 179 21.65 2.44 -2.18
CA GLU A 179 22.86 3.24 -1.99
C GLU A 179 23.41 3.84 -3.29
N THR A 180 23.13 3.20 -4.44
CA THR A 180 23.55 3.69 -5.77
C THR A 180 22.93 5.04 -6.18
N ILE A 181 21.91 5.53 -5.49
CA ILE A 181 21.30 6.84 -5.75
C ILE A 181 21.91 7.91 -4.82
N LEU A 182 22.51 7.47 -3.70
CA LEU A 182 23.14 8.35 -2.72
C LEU A 182 24.63 8.62 -2.97
N GLU A 183 25.25 7.86 -3.90
CA GLU A 183 26.60 8.18 -4.35
C GLU A 183 26.56 9.21 -5.49
N PRO A 184 27.20 10.37 -5.33
CA PRO A 184 27.27 11.44 -6.33
C PRO A 184 28.08 11.08 -7.55
#